data_d88dacf81a304cb9c042384f5e469091
#
_entry.id   d88dacf81a304cb9c042384f5e469091
#
_cell.length_a   1.000
_cell.length_b   1.000
_cell.length_c   1.000
_cell.angle_alpha   90.00
_cell.angle_beta   90.00
_cell.angle_gamma   90.00
#
_symmetry.space_group_name_H-M   'P 1'
#
loop_
_entity.id
_entity.type
_entity.pdbx_description
1 polymer ?
#
loop_
_entity_poly.entity_id
_entity_poly.type
_entity_poly.pdbx_seq_one_letter_code
_entity_poly.pdbx_strand_id
1 'polypeptide(L)'
;DNIFRFTQAGSEVSTLLGRMPSAVGYQPTLADEMGVLQERITSTRGRSITSLQAVYVPADDYTDPAPFTSFTPFAGTTELSRDIAALGIYPAVDPLASSSTILAPEIVGDRHYEVARRVQQILQRYKELQDIIAILGLDELSEEDRLTVNRARKIQRFLSQPFFVAKVF
;
A
#
# COMPACT_ATOMS: atom_id res chain seq x y z
N ASP A 1 12.05 -10.68 2.39
CA ASP A 1 11.16 -11.77 2.73
C ASP A 1 9.96 -11.26 3.55
N ASN A 2 9.01 -12.14 3.87
CA ASN A 2 7.78 -11.77 4.56
C ASN A 2 8.02 -11.54 6.05
N ILE A 3 8.00 -10.27 6.48
CA ILE A 3 8.25 -9.89 7.88
C ILE A 3 7.17 -10.40 8.85
N PHE A 4 5.97 -10.72 8.35
CA PHE A 4 4.91 -11.30 9.18
C PHE A 4 5.34 -12.62 9.86
N ARG A 5 6.24 -13.40 9.25
CA ARG A 5 6.78 -14.62 9.84
C ARG A 5 7.59 -14.35 11.09
N PHE A 6 8.30 -13.22 11.15
CA PHE A 6 8.98 -12.78 12.36
C PHE A 6 7.99 -12.51 13.50
N THR A 7 6.88 -11.85 13.20
CA THR A 7 5.79 -11.63 14.17
C THR A 7 5.21 -12.94 14.68
N GLN A 8 4.95 -13.91 13.80
CA GLN A 8 4.43 -15.23 14.21
C GLN A 8 5.40 -15.97 15.12
N ALA A 9 6.69 -15.97 14.79
CA ALA A 9 7.71 -16.59 15.65
C ALA A 9 7.76 -15.94 17.04
N GLY A 10 7.68 -14.62 17.12
CA GLY A 10 7.60 -13.89 18.39
C GLY A 10 6.35 -14.26 19.20
N SER A 11 5.21 -14.45 18.55
CA SER A 11 3.96 -14.89 19.20
C SER A 11 4.08 -16.31 19.78
N GLU A 12 4.69 -17.22 19.04
CA GLU A 12 4.96 -18.58 19.53
C GLU A 12 5.85 -18.58 20.78
N VAL A 13 6.95 -17.83 20.75
CA VAL A 13 7.86 -17.70 21.91
C VAL A 13 7.14 -17.07 23.10
N SER A 14 6.35 -16.02 22.88
CA SER A 14 5.58 -15.36 23.93
C SER A 14 4.60 -16.32 24.62
N THR A 15 3.95 -17.18 23.83
CA THR A 15 3.03 -18.22 24.34
C THR A 15 3.77 -19.27 25.17
N LEU A 16 4.93 -19.72 24.70
CA LEU A 16 5.78 -20.69 25.47
C LEU A 16 6.26 -20.09 26.78
N LEU A 17 6.49 -18.78 26.85
CA LEU A 17 6.86 -18.08 28.07
C LEU A 17 5.68 -17.78 28.99
N GLY A 18 4.46 -18.19 28.62
CA GLY A 18 3.25 -17.98 29.43
C GLY A 18 2.83 -16.50 29.54
N ARG A 19 3.24 -15.63 28.58
CA ARG A 19 2.86 -14.22 28.58
C ARG A 19 1.39 -14.07 28.17
N MET A 20 0.68 -13.16 28.83
CA MET A 20 -0.69 -12.84 28.48
C MET A 20 -0.73 -12.18 27.07
N PRO A 21 -1.55 -12.68 26.15
CA PRO A 21 -1.65 -12.09 24.81
C PRO A 21 -2.27 -10.69 24.85
N SER A 22 -1.87 -9.85 23.90
CA SER A 22 -2.45 -8.54 23.63
C SER A 22 -3.59 -8.63 22.61
N ALA A 23 -3.92 -7.52 21.96
CA ALA A 23 -4.98 -7.45 20.92
C ALA A 23 -4.74 -8.50 19.83
N VAL A 24 -5.83 -9.14 19.38
CA VAL A 24 -5.87 -10.17 18.32
C VAL A 24 -4.97 -11.40 18.63
N GLY A 25 -4.55 -11.57 19.89
CA GLY A 25 -3.71 -12.70 20.32
C GLY A 25 -2.21 -12.53 20.07
N TYR A 26 -1.76 -11.36 19.64
CA TYR A 26 -0.33 -11.07 19.46
C TYR A 26 0.39 -10.88 20.79
N GLN A 27 1.73 -11.00 20.76
CA GLN A 27 2.57 -10.75 21.92
C GLN A 27 2.52 -9.28 22.37
N PRO A 28 2.56 -9.01 23.68
CA PRO A 28 2.56 -7.62 24.20
C PRO A 28 3.82 -6.84 23.80
N THR A 29 4.89 -7.53 23.44
CA THR A 29 6.19 -6.96 23.02
C THR A 29 6.34 -6.78 21.51
N LEU A 30 5.26 -6.94 20.72
CA LEU A 30 5.30 -6.90 19.26
C LEU A 30 5.98 -5.64 18.72
N ALA A 31 5.58 -4.46 19.22
CA ALA A 31 6.13 -3.19 18.75
C ALA A 31 7.63 -3.06 19.07
N ASP A 32 8.05 -3.48 20.25
CA ASP A 32 9.45 -3.43 20.66
C ASP A 32 10.31 -4.38 19.83
N GLU A 33 9.86 -5.62 19.65
CA GLU A 33 10.56 -6.64 18.83
C GLU A 33 10.70 -6.17 17.38
N MET A 34 9.64 -5.63 16.80
CA MET A 34 9.65 -5.08 15.45
C MET A 34 10.56 -3.86 15.37
N GLY A 35 10.50 -2.96 16.33
CA GLY A 35 11.35 -1.78 16.42
C GLY A 35 12.83 -2.12 16.44
N VAL A 36 13.25 -3.07 17.27
CA VAL A 36 14.63 -3.54 17.35
C VAL A 36 15.13 -4.09 16.02
N LEU A 37 14.29 -4.80 15.27
CA LEU A 37 14.65 -5.29 13.94
C LEU A 37 14.75 -4.16 12.92
N GLN A 38 13.75 -3.28 12.87
CA GLN A 38 13.67 -2.21 11.87
C GLN A 38 14.74 -1.14 12.08
N GLU A 39 15.12 -0.81 13.30
CA GLU A 39 16.19 0.15 13.58
C GLU A 39 17.58 -0.31 13.09
N ARG A 40 17.77 -1.58 12.80
CA ARG A 40 19.00 -2.09 12.18
C ARG A 40 19.07 -1.75 10.69
N ILE A 41 17.96 -1.44 10.06
CA ILE A 41 17.87 -1.04 8.65
C ILE A 41 18.06 0.48 8.60
N THR A 42 19.32 0.89 8.53
CA THR A 42 19.67 2.31 8.65
C THR A 42 20.86 2.67 7.78
N SER A 43 21.08 3.97 7.62
CA SER A 43 22.26 4.53 6.99
C SER A 43 23.25 4.98 8.05
N THR A 44 24.52 4.67 7.83
CA THR A 44 25.64 5.11 8.66
C THR A 44 26.62 5.91 7.80
N ARG A 45 27.71 6.42 8.38
CA ARG A 45 28.73 7.16 7.61
C ARG A 45 29.30 6.29 6.48
N GLY A 46 28.95 6.63 5.23
CA GLY A 46 29.41 6.00 4.01
C GLY A 46 28.82 4.62 3.69
N ARG A 47 27.77 4.17 4.44
CA ARG A 47 27.12 2.88 4.20
C ARG A 47 25.62 2.97 4.45
N SER A 48 24.84 2.15 3.74
CA SER A 48 23.39 2.08 3.91
C SER A 48 22.88 0.65 3.73
N ILE A 49 21.72 0.40 4.31
CA ILE A 49 20.95 -0.84 4.09
C ILE A 49 19.64 -0.43 3.46
N THR A 50 19.38 -0.92 2.25
CA THR A 50 18.07 -0.81 1.60
C THR A 50 17.33 -2.12 1.81
N SER A 51 16.10 -2.05 2.30
CA SER A 51 15.28 -3.25 2.49
C SER A 51 14.03 -3.22 1.61
N LEU A 52 13.66 -4.37 1.09
CA LEU A 52 12.38 -4.64 0.46
C LEU A 52 11.71 -5.76 1.25
N GLN A 53 10.63 -5.45 1.92
CA GLN A 53 9.94 -6.35 2.83
C GLN A 53 8.54 -6.68 2.29
N ALA A 54 8.25 -7.98 2.14
CA ALA A 54 6.89 -8.42 1.94
C ALA A 54 6.17 -8.46 3.29
N VAL A 55 4.92 -8.02 3.33
CA VAL A 55 4.09 -8.05 4.52
C VAL A 55 2.78 -8.76 4.19
N TYR A 56 2.53 -9.89 4.82
CA TYR A 56 1.23 -10.54 4.74
C TYR A 56 0.22 -9.78 5.61
N VAL A 57 -0.92 -9.48 5.03
CA VAL A 57 -2.03 -8.77 5.71
C VAL A 57 -3.16 -9.78 5.92
N PRO A 58 -3.37 -10.26 7.18
CA PRO A 58 -4.43 -11.22 7.48
C PRO A 58 -5.81 -10.65 7.12
N ALA A 59 -6.60 -11.43 6.39
CA ALA A 59 -7.96 -11.07 5.98
C ALA A 59 -8.09 -9.72 5.24
N ASP A 60 -7.02 -9.23 4.62
CA ASP A 60 -6.92 -7.90 4.00
C ASP A 60 -7.19 -6.74 5.00
N ASP A 61 -7.01 -7.00 6.31
CA ASP A 61 -7.21 -6.02 7.37
C ASP A 61 -5.89 -5.30 7.72
N TYR A 62 -5.70 -4.12 7.17
CA TYR A 62 -4.54 -3.26 7.43
C TYR A 62 -4.53 -2.67 8.84
N THR A 63 -5.61 -2.80 9.61
CA THR A 63 -5.69 -2.40 11.02
C THR A 63 -5.22 -3.48 11.99
N ASP A 64 -4.97 -4.70 11.50
CA ASP A 64 -4.36 -5.76 12.29
C ASP A 64 -3.00 -5.27 12.87
N PRO A 65 -2.72 -5.53 14.17
CA PRO A 65 -1.51 -5.03 14.82
C PRO A 65 -0.20 -5.39 14.13
N ALA A 66 -0.11 -6.54 13.46
CA ALA A 66 1.13 -6.97 12.81
C ALA A 66 1.47 -6.12 11.57
N PRO A 67 0.61 -6.00 10.54
CA PRO A 67 0.87 -5.10 9.42
C PRO A 67 0.96 -3.64 9.87
N PHE A 68 0.08 -3.17 10.74
CA PHE A 68 0.11 -1.79 11.23
C PHE A 68 1.46 -1.41 11.84
N THR A 69 1.99 -2.26 12.75
CA THR A 69 3.30 -2.03 13.37
C THR A 69 4.45 -2.14 12.36
N SER A 70 4.32 -3.04 11.36
CA SER A 70 5.33 -3.22 10.32
C SER A 70 5.43 -2.04 9.38
N PHE A 71 4.29 -1.40 9.02
CA PHE A 71 4.26 -0.29 8.07
C PHE A 71 4.77 1.03 8.65
N THR A 72 4.64 1.24 9.95
CA THR A 72 5.02 2.49 10.62
C THR A 72 6.46 2.96 10.28
N PRO A 73 7.50 2.12 10.26
CA PRO A 73 8.87 2.53 9.97
C PRO A 73 9.20 2.60 8.49
N PHE A 74 8.30 2.22 7.57
CA PHE A 74 8.62 2.16 6.16
C PHE A 74 8.66 3.53 5.50
N ALA A 75 9.68 3.76 4.68
CA ALA A 75 9.79 4.95 3.84
C ALA A 75 8.78 4.96 2.68
N GLY A 76 8.24 3.82 2.32
CA GLY A 76 7.19 3.69 1.33
C GLY A 76 6.49 2.34 1.43
N THR A 77 5.20 2.33 1.12
CA THR A 77 4.37 1.12 1.06
C THR A 77 3.73 1.00 -0.31
N THR A 78 3.74 -0.22 -0.84
CA THR A 78 3.02 -0.59 -2.06
C THR A 78 1.93 -1.57 -1.66
N GLU A 79 0.68 -1.12 -1.68
CA GLU A 79 -0.47 -1.93 -1.29
C GLU A 79 -1.09 -2.59 -2.51
N LEU A 80 -1.32 -3.91 -2.41
CA LEU A 80 -2.01 -4.69 -3.44
C LEU A 80 -3.48 -4.87 -3.04
N SER A 81 -4.37 -4.63 -3.99
CA SER A 81 -5.82 -4.68 -3.77
C SER A 81 -6.46 -5.81 -4.58
N ARG A 82 -7.30 -6.62 -3.92
CA ARG A 82 -8.12 -7.65 -4.59
C ARG A 82 -9.16 -7.02 -5.50
N ASP A 83 -9.73 -5.89 -5.13
CA ASP A 83 -10.73 -5.18 -5.94
C ASP A 83 -10.13 -4.70 -7.26
N ILE A 84 -8.89 -4.21 -7.23
CA ILE A 84 -8.16 -3.81 -8.44
C ILE A 84 -7.83 -5.04 -9.30
N ALA A 85 -7.42 -6.15 -8.67
CA ALA A 85 -7.19 -7.41 -9.38
C ALA A 85 -8.48 -7.94 -10.05
N ALA A 86 -9.64 -7.80 -9.40
CA ALA A 86 -10.94 -8.18 -9.94
C ALA A 86 -11.33 -7.37 -11.19
N LEU A 87 -10.81 -6.13 -11.32
CA LEU A 87 -10.96 -5.31 -12.53
C LEU A 87 -10.02 -5.72 -13.68
N GLY A 88 -9.18 -6.72 -13.47
CA GLY A 88 -8.17 -7.16 -14.46
C GLY A 88 -7.00 -6.20 -14.60
N ILE A 89 -6.74 -5.35 -13.62
CA ILE A 89 -5.63 -4.40 -13.60
C ILE A 89 -4.43 -5.03 -12.90
N TYR A 90 -3.33 -5.20 -13.61
CA TYR A 90 -2.09 -5.76 -13.09
C TYR A 90 -0.88 -4.90 -13.48
N PRO A 91 0.07 -4.62 -12.54
CA PRO A 91 0.04 -5.03 -11.13
C PRO A 91 -1.16 -4.42 -10.39
N ALA A 92 -1.75 -5.18 -9.47
CA ALA A 92 -2.95 -4.77 -8.74
C ALA A 92 -2.63 -3.82 -7.57
N VAL A 93 -1.81 -2.82 -7.84
CA VAL A 93 -1.39 -1.80 -6.87
C VAL A 93 -2.49 -0.77 -6.70
N ASP A 94 -2.85 -0.48 -5.45
CA ASP A 94 -3.74 0.63 -5.12
C ASP A 94 -2.93 1.94 -5.02
N PRO A 95 -3.06 2.86 -5.99
CA PRO A 95 -2.31 4.11 -5.99
C PRO A 95 -2.83 5.13 -4.95
N LEU A 96 -4.01 4.90 -4.37
CA LEU A 96 -4.59 5.75 -3.34
C LEU A 96 -4.15 5.32 -1.93
N ALA A 97 -4.01 4.02 -1.70
CA ALA A 97 -3.56 3.45 -0.44
C ALA A 97 -2.02 3.41 -0.33
N SER A 98 -1.33 3.25 -1.45
CA SER A 98 0.15 3.25 -1.50
C SER A 98 0.73 4.63 -1.20
N SER A 99 1.88 4.64 -0.52
CA SER A 99 2.53 5.88 -0.10
C SER A 99 4.05 5.83 -0.25
N SER A 100 4.67 7.02 -0.30
CA SER A 100 6.13 7.14 -0.27
C SER A 100 6.54 8.48 0.34
N THR A 101 7.46 8.46 1.29
CA THR A 101 8.02 9.66 1.92
C THR A 101 8.89 10.47 0.98
N ILE A 102 9.44 9.83 -0.08
CA ILE A 102 10.23 10.53 -1.10
C ILE A 102 9.37 11.23 -2.16
N LEU A 103 8.05 11.07 -2.14
CA LEU A 103 7.15 11.85 -2.99
C LEU A 103 6.96 13.26 -2.41
N ALA A 104 8.03 14.04 -2.48
CA ALA A 104 8.08 15.43 -2.02
C ALA A 104 8.76 16.29 -3.12
N PRO A 105 8.32 17.55 -3.31
CA PRO A 105 8.85 18.40 -4.38
C PRO A 105 10.37 18.56 -4.34
N GLU A 106 10.93 18.61 -3.13
CA GLU A 106 12.37 18.77 -2.90
C GLU A 106 13.20 17.57 -3.35
N ILE A 107 12.56 16.40 -3.50
CA ILE A 107 13.24 15.15 -3.88
C ILE A 107 12.96 14.80 -5.33
N VAL A 108 11.69 14.78 -5.74
CA VAL A 108 11.29 14.32 -7.09
C VAL A 108 11.13 15.47 -8.08
N GLY A 109 11.14 16.71 -7.62
CA GLY A 109 10.85 17.92 -8.38
C GLY A 109 9.35 18.22 -8.50
N ASP A 110 9.04 19.51 -8.69
CA ASP A 110 7.66 20.03 -8.69
C ASP A 110 6.78 19.31 -9.71
N ARG A 111 7.25 19.17 -10.94
CA ARG A 111 6.45 18.55 -12.03
C ARG A 111 6.04 17.12 -11.70
N HIS A 112 6.95 16.31 -11.20
CA HIS A 112 6.66 14.92 -10.83
C HIS A 112 5.63 14.89 -9.69
N TYR A 113 5.87 15.69 -8.66
CA TYR A 113 4.97 15.79 -7.51
C TYR A 113 3.56 16.21 -7.92
N GLU A 114 3.42 17.28 -8.70
CA GLU A 114 2.13 17.79 -9.18
C GLU A 114 1.38 16.75 -10.02
N VAL A 115 2.07 16.07 -10.94
CA VAL A 115 1.45 15.00 -11.76
C VAL A 115 0.95 13.85 -10.89
N ALA A 116 1.78 13.38 -9.94
CA ALA A 116 1.39 12.30 -9.04
C ALA A 116 0.16 12.68 -8.18
N ARG A 117 0.15 13.89 -7.63
CA ARG A 117 -0.98 14.40 -6.85
C ARG A 117 -2.25 14.56 -7.69
N ARG A 118 -2.10 15.02 -8.93
CA ARG A 118 -3.23 15.16 -9.84
C ARG A 118 -3.82 13.81 -10.24
N VAL A 119 -2.97 12.81 -10.46
CA VAL A 119 -3.42 11.43 -10.71
C VAL A 119 -4.22 10.90 -9.52
N GLN A 120 -3.70 11.06 -8.29
CA GLN A 120 -4.41 10.65 -7.08
C GLN A 120 -5.77 11.34 -6.94
N GLN A 121 -5.85 12.66 -7.17
CA GLN A 121 -7.09 13.42 -7.12
C GLN A 121 -8.14 12.90 -8.13
N ILE A 122 -7.73 12.63 -9.36
CA ILE A 122 -8.62 12.11 -10.40
C ILE A 122 -9.13 10.72 -10.03
N LEU A 123 -8.26 9.84 -9.54
CA LEU A 123 -8.65 8.50 -9.13
C LEU A 123 -9.53 8.51 -7.88
N GLN A 124 -9.25 9.40 -6.92
CA GLN A 124 -10.09 9.57 -5.73
C GLN A 124 -11.49 10.05 -6.10
N ARG A 125 -11.58 11.08 -6.97
CA ARG A 125 -12.87 11.56 -7.45
C ARG A 125 -13.64 10.47 -8.21
N TYR A 126 -12.95 9.69 -9.02
CA TYR A 126 -13.56 8.56 -9.72
C TYR A 126 -14.12 7.52 -8.76
N LYS A 127 -13.40 7.19 -7.69
CA LYS A 127 -13.86 6.28 -6.65
C LYS A 127 -15.15 6.77 -5.99
N GLU A 128 -15.25 8.06 -5.69
CA GLU A 128 -16.45 8.69 -5.13
C GLU A 128 -17.66 8.64 -6.10
N LEU A 129 -17.40 8.71 -7.40
CA LEU A 129 -18.43 8.67 -8.41
C LEU A 129 -18.93 7.26 -8.76
N GLN A 130 -18.19 6.21 -8.37
CA GLN A 130 -18.54 4.83 -8.72
C GLN A 130 -19.90 4.41 -8.20
N ASP A 131 -20.27 4.79 -6.99
CA ASP A 131 -21.58 4.47 -6.39
C ASP A 131 -22.70 5.18 -7.13
N ILE A 132 -22.48 6.44 -7.51
CA ILE A 132 -23.44 7.23 -8.30
C ILE A 132 -23.63 6.62 -9.67
N ILE A 133 -22.54 6.22 -10.33
CA ILE A 133 -22.54 5.56 -11.64
C ILE A 133 -23.31 4.24 -11.60
N ALA A 134 -23.11 3.46 -10.54
CA ALA A 134 -23.75 2.15 -10.36
C ALA A 134 -25.27 2.27 -10.18
N ILE A 135 -25.75 3.33 -9.55
CA ILE A 135 -27.17 3.54 -9.24
C ILE A 135 -27.88 4.30 -10.36
N LEU A 136 -27.30 5.40 -10.82
CA LEU A 136 -27.96 6.37 -11.74
C LEU A 136 -27.45 6.30 -13.20
N GLY A 137 -26.29 5.68 -13.42
CA GLY A 137 -25.65 5.63 -14.73
C GLY A 137 -24.74 6.84 -15.01
N LEU A 138 -24.00 6.76 -16.11
CA LEU A 138 -23.04 7.80 -16.53
C LEU A 138 -23.73 9.08 -17.03
N ASP A 139 -24.96 8.96 -17.50
CA ASP A 139 -25.67 10.08 -18.15
C ASP A 139 -26.16 11.13 -17.15
N GLU A 140 -26.28 10.75 -15.88
CA GLU A 140 -26.68 11.67 -14.79
C GLU A 140 -25.50 12.49 -14.25
N LEU A 141 -24.27 12.19 -14.68
CA LEU A 141 -23.09 12.95 -14.25
C LEU A 141 -22.99 14.29 -14.96
N SER A 142 -22.44 15.29 -14.26
CA SER A 142 -22.03 16.55 -14.86
C SER A 142 -20.99 16.34 -15.97
N GLU A 143 -20.84 17.27 -16.88
CA GLU A 143 -19.79 17.19 -17.93
C GLU A 143 -18.37 17.10 -17.33
N GLU A 144 -18.12 17.81 -16.24
CA GLU A 144 -16.84 17.76 -15.53
C GLU A 144 -16.57 16.38 -14.93
N ASP A 145 -17.57 15.77 -14.28
CA ASP A 145 -17.45 14.43 -13.72
C ASP A 145 -17.31 13.36 -14.81
N ARG A 146 -18.01 13.47 -15.92
CA ARG A 146 -17.82 12.60 -17.11
C ARG A 146 -16.39 12.67 -17.65
N LEU A 147 -15.84 13.87 -17.74
CA LEU A 147 -14.45 14.07 -18.16
C LEU A 147 -13.48 13.43 -17.16
N THR A 148 -13.74 13.58 -15.86
CA THR A 148 -12.95 12.97 -14.77
C THR A 148 -12.99 11.45 -14.86
N VAL A 149 -14.16 10.83 -15.06
CA VAL A 149 -14.32 9.39 -15.26
C VAL A 149 -13.51 8.89 -16.47
N ASN A 150 -13.59 9.60 -17.60
CA ASN A 150 -12.85 9.24 -18.80
C ASN A 150 -11.32 9.31 -18.59
N ARG A 151 -10.85 10.33 -17.89
CA ARG A 151 -9.43 10.47 -17.52
C ARG A 151 -8.99 9.37 -16.57
N ALA A 152 -9.76 9.08 -15.55
CA ALA A 152 -9.48 8.02 -14.57
C ALA A 152 -9.35 6.65 -15.24
N ARG A 153 -10.26 6.29 -16.13
CA ARG A 153 -10.19 5.03 -16.89
C ARG A 153 -8.95 4.93 -17.77
N LYS A 154 -8.51 6.04 -18.38
CA LYS A 154 -7.25 6.07 -19.15
C LYS A 154 -6.04 5.91 -18.23
N ILE A 155 -6.03 6.54 -17.05
CA ILE A 155 -4.98 6.40 -16.06
C ILE A 155 -4.91 4.94 -15.55
N GLN A 156 -6.05 4.33 -15.24
CA GLN A 156 -6.08 2.92 -14.81
C GLN A 156 -5.50 2.00 -15.88
N ARG A 157 -5.85 2.20 -17.17
CA ARG A 157 -5.28 1.42 -18.26
C ARG A 157 -3.78 1.66 -18.42
N PHE A 158 -3.32 2.89 -18.25
CA PHE A 158 -1.89 3.19 -18.27
C PHE A 158 -1.12 2.53 -17.13
N LEU A 159 -1.69 2.49 -15.94
CA LEU A 159 -1.11 1.81 -14.78
C LEU A 159 -1.16 0.28 -14.88
N SER A 160 -2.05 -0.27 -15.70
CA SER A 160 -2.13 -1.70 -16.01
C SER A 160 -1.08 -2.05 -17.07
N GLN A 161 0.14 -2.32 -16.62
CA GLN A 161 1.24 -2.65 -17.50
C GLN A 161 1.74 -4.08 -17.23
N PRO A 162 2.04 -4.85 -18.26
CA PRO A 162 2.62 -6.18 -18.07
C PRO A 162 4.00 -6.06 -17.41
N PHE A 163 4.29 -6.94 -16.47
CA PHE A 163 5.66 -7.14 -16.03
C PHE A 163 6.51 -7.64 -17.21
N PHE A 164 7.83 -7.44 -17.09
CA PHE A 164 8.77 -7.88 -18.12
C PHE A 164 8.58 -9.36 -18.51
N VAL A 165 8.33 -10.22 -17.52
CA VAL A 165 8.04 -11.65 -17.73
C VAL A 165 6.76 -11.87 -18.54
N ALA A 166 5.72 -11.08 -18.29
CA ALA A 166 4.43 -11.22 -18.97
C ALA A 166 4.42 -10.74 -20.44
N LYS A 167 5.47 -10.07 -20.90
CA LYS A 167 5.62 -9.67 -22.31
C LYS A 167 5.93 -10.85 -23.24
N VAL A 168 6.35 -11.98 -22.66
CA VAL A 168 6.74 -13.18 -23.41
C VAL A 168 5.54 -14.11 -23.61
N PHE A 169 4.50 -13.92 -22.85
CA PHE A 169 3.24 -14.67 -22.88
C PHE A 169 2.09 -13.76 -23.33
#